data_a26fe26a9eacd1242bf2a6bd709a02dd
#
_entry.id   a26fe26a9eacd1242bf2a6bd709a02dd
#
_cell.length_a   1.000
_cell.length_b   1.000
_cell.length_c   1.000
_cell.angle_alpha   90.00
_cell.angle_beta   90.00
_cell.angle_gamma   90.00
#
_symmetry.space_group_name_H-M   'P 1'
#
loop_
_entity.id
_entity.type
_entity.pdbx_description
1 polymer ?
#
loop_
_entity_poly.entity_id
_entity_poly.type
_entity_poly.pdbx_seq_one_letter_code
_entity_poly.pdbx_strand_id
1 'polypeptide(L)'
;MTIIQLEDFSDRLLRPYSGMTDGQLRRGEGFRRDNPQGLFIGESGRVIERALDAGVRPVSVLVEERWLEHDRAIIERIEHEWPDCRIFLASVSQFRELTGYEVVRGALACFERPAPLAVDDVIAGARRIAILEDVTNYANMGAIFRSAAALGMDGVLVTPACHDPYYRRCARVSMGAVFQVPWARIETADATAESGRPSGSHDWAPSLVPRLREAGFVTVAMALREDSIGLRDPRLAAAEKLAIVLGTEGDGLLDSTIEACDHTVLVPMAHQVDSLNVAAAAAIAFWELGSASQI
;
A
#
# COMPACT_ATOMS: atom_id res chain seq x y z
N MET A 1 21.65 0.16 -23.75
CA MET A 1 21.12 -1.22 -23.59
C MET A 1 20.16 -1.48 -24.72
N THR A 2 20.02 -2.71 -25.19
CA THR A 2 19.15 -2.98 -26.33
C THR A 2 17.78 -3.43 -25.82
N ILE A 3 16.72 -2.78 -26.25
CA ILE A 3 15.35 -3.30 -26.07
C ILE A 3 15.29 -4.66 -26.78
N ILE A 4 14.86 -5.68 -26.07
CA ILE A 4 14.80 -7.06 -26.55
C ILE A 4 13.42 -7.28 -27.17
N GLN A 5 13.38 -7.51 -28.48
CA GLN A 5 12.14 -7.94 -29.14
C GLN A 5 11.74 -9.31 -28.59
N LEU A 6 10.50 -9.44 -28.17
CA LEU A 6 10.00 -10.70 -27.63
C LEU A 6 9.82 -11.71 -28.76
N GLU A 7 10.64 -12.76 -28.78
CA GLU A 7 10.56 -13.83 -29.77
C GLU A 7 9.85 -15.06 -29.21
N ASP A 8 10.14 -15.39 -27.95
CA ASP A 8 9.51 -16.49 -27.22
C ASP A 8 9.30 -16.14 -25.72
N PHE A 9 8.64 -17.00 -24.99
CA PHE A 9 8.32 -16.79 -23.56
C PHE A 9 9.23 -17.58 -22.60
N SER A 10 10.34 -18.11 -23.08
CA SER A 10 11.23 -18.99 -22.32
C SER A 10 12.09 -18.25 -21.30
N ASP A 11 12.28 -16.93 -21.43
CA ASP A 11 13.08 -16.15 -20.52
C ASP A 11 12.46 -16.16 -19.11
N ARG A 12 13.27 -16.53 -18.12
CA ARG A 12 12.87 -16.56 -16.71
C ARG A 12 12.27 -15.24 -16.22
N LEU A 13 12.76 -14.11 -16.73
CA LEU A 13 12.31 -12.78 -16.32
C LEU A 13 10.92 -12.41 -16.85
N LEU A 14 10.33 -13.21 -17.73
CA LEU A 14 8.94 -13.09 -18.19
C LEU A 14 7.94 -13.79 -17.26
N ARG A 15 8.39 -14.74 -16.45
CA ARG A 15 7.52 -15.49 -15.51
C ARG A 15 6.72 -14.60 -14.56
N PRO A 16 7.25 -13.47 -14.01
CA PRO A 16 6.46 -12.57 -13.17
C PRO A 16 5.20 -12.03 -13.85
N TYR A 17 5.20 -11.92 -15.18
CA TYR A 17 4.08 -11.42 -15.97
C TYR A 17 3.09 -12.50 -16.40
N SER A 18 3.51 -13.78 -16.37
CA SER A 18 2.76 -14.93 -16.88
C SER A 18 2.26 -15.83 -15.75
N GLY A 19 1.10 -15.52 -15.20
CA GLY A 19 0.40 -16.44 -14.29
C GLY A 19 0.91 -16.55 -12.85
N MET A 20 1.93 -15.76 -12.43
CA MET A 20 2.30 -15.68 -11.02
C MET A 20 1.32 -14.78 -10.26
N THR A 21 0.83 -15.27 -9.13
CA THR A 21 0.03 -14.47 -8.21
C THR A 21 0.91 -13.49 -7.42
N ASP A 22 0.31 -12.39 -6.93
CA ASP A 22 1.00 -11.44 -6.05
C ASP A 22 1.63 -12.14 -4.82
N GLY A 23 0.96 -13.17 -4.28
CA GLY A 23 1.49 -13.97 -3.17
C GLY A 23 2.74 -14.78 -3.54
N GLN A 24 2.79 -15.35 -4.73
CA GLN A 24 3.96 -16.07 -5.24
C GLN A 24 5.13 -15.10 -5.50
N LEU A 25 4.84 -13.94 -6.09
CA LEU A 25 5.83 -12.88 -6.29
C LEU A 25 6.40 -12.40 -4.95
N ARG A 26 5.53 -12.12 -3.97
CA ARG A 26 5.94 -11.71 -2.62
C ARG A 26 6.87 -12.74 -1.95
N ARG A 27 6.61 -14.04 -2.12
CA ARG A 27 7.49 -15.10 -1.62
C ARG A 27 8.76 -15.29 -2.44
N GLY A 28 8.90 -14.60 -3.58
CA GLY A 28 10.04 -14.73 -4.49
C GLY A 28 10.15 -16.12 -5.12
N GLU A 29 9.02 -16.80 -5.39
CA GLU A 29 9.03 -18.13 -5.97
C GLU A 29 9.80 -18.18 -7.30
N GLY A 30 10.88 -18.97 -7.33
CA GLY A 30 11.80 -19.06 -8.47
C GLY A 30 12.80 -17.89 -8.59
N PHE A 31 12.74 -16.88 -7.72
CA PHE A 31 13.63 -15.71 -7.73
C PHE A 31 14.33 -15.45 -6.39
N ARG A 32 14.03 -16.23 -5.34
CA ARG A 32 14.47 -15.96 -3.96
C ARG A 32 15.99 -15.87 -3.78
N ARG A 33 16.76 -16.50 -4.64
CA ARG A 33 18.23 -16.42 -4.58
C ARG A 33 18.74 -15.02 -4.90
N ASP A 34 18.15 -14.38 -5.90
CA ASP A 34 18.57 -13.07 -6.41
C ASP A 34 17.76 -11.94 -5.74
N ASN A 35 16.52 -12.25 -5.32
CA ASN A 35 15.58 -11.30 -4.73
C ASN A 35 14.98 -11.87 -3.42
N PRO A 36 15.72 -11.83 -2.31
CA PRO A 36 15.31 -12.49 -1.05
C PRO A 36 14.04 -11.88 -0.43
N GLN A 37 13.78 -10.60 -0.68
CA GLN A 37 12.57 -9.91 -0.22
C GLN A 37 11.34 -10.19 -1.11
N GLY A 38 11.52 -10.92 -2.23
CA GLY A 38 10.49 -11.16 -3.23
C GLY A 38 10.36 -10.05 -4.25
N LEU A 39 9.29 -10.15 -5.04
CA LEU A 39 9.01 -9.29 -6.18
C LEU A 39 7.60 -8.70 -6.09
N PHE A 40 7.34 -7.70 -6.91
CA PHE A 40 5.99 -7.21 -7.23
C PHE A 40 5.94 -6.64 -8.64
N ILE A 41 4.70 -6.46 -9.17
CA ILE A 41 4.48 -5.86 -10.49
C ILE A 41 3.90 -4.46 -10.33
N GLY A 42 4.59 -3.48 -10.90
CA GLY A 42 4.06 -2.14 -11.17
C GLY A 42 3.35 -2.12 -12.53
N GLU A 43 2.11 -1.64 -12.56
CA GLU A 43 1.29 -1.51 -13.77
C GLU A 43 1.00 -0.03 -14.05
N SER A 44 1.30 0.43 -15.24
CA SER A 44 1.21 1.80 -15.77
C SER A 44 2.45 2.66 -15.54
N GLY A 45 2.72 3.56 -16.48
CA GLY A 45 3.86 4.47 -16.41
C GLY A 45 3.93 5.27 -15.10
N ARG A 46 2.80 5.77 -14.59
CA ARG A 46 2.77 6.54 -13.34
C ARG A 46 3.18 5.71 -12.10
N VAL A 47 2.75 4.45 -12.04
CA VAL A 47 3.14 3.55 -10.93
C VAL A 47 4.61 3.22 -11.01
N ILE A 48 5.11 2.94 -12.23
CA ILE A 48 6.52 2.66 -12.49
C ILE A 48 7.36 3.88 -12.11
N GLU A 49 7.02 5.07 -12.59
CA GLU A 49 7.73 6.32 -12.29
C GLU A 49 7.85 6.55 -10.78
N ARG A 50 6.76 6.42 -10.01
CA ARG A 50 6.78 6.58 -8.56
C ARG A 50 7.59 5.53 -7.82
N ALA A 51 7.62 4.29 -8.32
CA ALA A 51 8.49 3.26 -7.77
C ALA A 51 9.97 3.61 -7.99
N LEU A 52 10.33 4.08 -9.21
CA LEU A 52 11.67 4.54 -9.53
C LEU A 52 12.07 5.77 -8.69
N ASP A 53 11.16 6.74 -8.49
CA ASP A 53 11.39 7.92 -7.64
C ASP A 53 11.67 7.53 -6.17
N ALA A 54 11.06 6.44 -5.71
CA ALA A 54 11.32 5.87 -4.40
C ALA A 54 12.59 5.00 -4.35
N GLY A 55 13.38 4.94 -5.42
CA GLY A 55 14.61 4.15 -5.50
C GLY A 55 14.38 2.63 -5.58
N VAL A 56 13.18 2.20 -5.94
CA VAL A 56 12.86 0.76 -6.04
C VAL A 56 13.48 0.20 -7.32
N ARG A 57 14.28 -0.87 -7.17
CA ARG A 57 15.04 -1.45 -8.28
C ARG A 57 14.15 -2.25 -9.24
N PRO A 58 14.12 -1.91 -10.54
CA PRO A 58 13.46 -2.72 -11.56
C PRO A 58 14.33 -3.93 -11.93
N VAL A 59 13.69 -5.09 -12.06
CA VAL A 59 14.30 -6.37 -12.49
C VAL A 59 14.13 -6.57 -13.99
N SER A 60 12.93 -6.29 -14.47
CA SER A 60 12.58 -6.32 -15.90
C SER A 60 11.40 -5.41 -16.19
N VAL A 61 11.25 -5.04 -17.45
CA VAL A 61 10.11 -4.28 -17.96
C VAL A 61 9.53 -5.01 -19.16
N LEU A 62 8.22 -5.05 -19.26
CA LEU A 62 7.47 -5.56 -20.43
C LEU A 62 6.65 -4.42 -21.00
N VAL A 63 6.96 -4.03 -22.24
CA VAL A 63 6.30 -2.93 -22.95
C VAL A 63 5.56 -3.48 -24.16
N GLU A 64 4.33 -3.06 -24.38
CA GLU A 64 3.61 -3.32 -25.62
C GLU A 64 4.00 -2.25 -26.67
N GLU A 65 4.26 -2.64 -27.91
CA GLU A 65 4.79 -1.78 -28.98
C GLU A 65 4.04 -0.43 -29.10
N ARG A 66 2.71 -0.43 -29.00
CA ARG A 66 1.91 0.80 -29.10
C ARG A 66 2.17 1.83 -28.00
N TRP A 67 2.73 1.39 -26.84
CA TRP A 67 3.02 2.24 -25.70
C TRP A 67 4.49 2.65 -25.60
N LEU A 68 5.36 2.10 -26.45
CA LEU A 68 6.80 2.36 -26.42
C LEU A 68 7.12 3.86 -26.43
N GLU A 69 6.48 4.59 -27.34
CA GLU A 69 6.70 6.03 -27.45
C GLU A 69 6.14 6.82 -26.26
N HIS A 70 5.00 6.41 -25.74
CA HIS A 70 4.37 7.03 -24.57
C HIS A 70 5.24 6.88 -23.30
N ASP A 71 5.85 5.71 -23.11
CA ASP A 71 6.65 5.40 -21.93
C ASP A 71 8.17 5.59 -22.19
N ARG A 72 8.55 6.22 -23.30
CA ARG A 72 9.97 6.42 -23.70
C ARG A 72 10.83 7.00 -22.59
N ALA A 73 10.40 8.07 -21.95
CA ALA A 73 11.15 8.73 -20.89
C ALA A 73 11.44 7.81 -19.69
N ILE A 74 10.48 6.96 -19.33
CA ILE A 74 10.63 5.97 -18.26
C ILE A 74 11.62 4.90 -18.67
N ILE A 75 11.55 4.44 -19.92
CA ILE A 75 12.43 3.42 -20.48
C ILE A 75 13.87 3.93 -20.50
N GLU A 76 14.12 5.13 -21.03
CA GLU A 76 15.44 5.78 -21.08
C GLU A 76 16.01 5.99 -19.68
N ARG A 77 15.18 6.38 -18.72
CA ARG A 77 15.59 6.49 -17.32
C ARG A 77 16.03 5.14 -16.76
N ILE A 78 15.26 4.06 -16.99
CA ILE A 78 15.62 2.73 -16.53
C ILE A 78 16.92 2.25 -17.18
N GLU A 79 17.11 2.47 -18.47
CA GLU A 79 18.37 2.13 -19.16
C GLU A 79 19.57 2.85 -18.57
N HIS A 80 19.39 4.09 -18.15
CA HIS A 80 20.47 4.90 -17.58
C HIS A 80 20.78 4.53 -16.12
N GLU A 81 19.75 4.42 -15.28
CA GLU A 81 19.92 4.22 -13.83
C GLU A 81 20.11 2.74 -13.45
N TRP A 82 19.53 1.81 -14.23
CA TRP A 82 19.56 0.35 -13.98
C TRP A 82 19.94 -0.43 -15.25
N PRO A 83 21.21 -0.36 -15.71
CA PRO A 83 21.64 -0.97 -16.97
C PRO A 83 21.51 -2.48 -17.04
N ASP A 84 21.35 -3.16 -15.90
CA ASP A 84 21.11 -4.61 -15.82
C ASP A 84 19.62 -4.98 -15.98
N CYS A 85 18.71 -4.01 -15.93
CA CYS A 85 17.28 -4.23 -16.12
C CYS A 85 16.98 -4.60 -17.58
N ARG A 86 16.34 -5.74 -17.81
CA ARG A 86 15.96 -6.15 -19.17
C ARG A 86 14.61 -5.54 -19.55
N ILE A 87 14.57 -4.98 -20.77
CA ILE A 87 13.38 -4.37 -21.35
C ILE A 87 12.92 -5.22 -22.52
N PHE A 88 11.74 -5.84 -22.39
CA PHE A 88 11.12 -6.68 -23.41
C PHE A 88 10.05 -5.88 -24.14
N LEU A 89 10.11 -5.92 -25.47
CA LEU A 89 9.13 -5.31 -26.35
C LEU A 89 8.28 -6.40 -26.97
N ALA A 90 6.95 -6.34 -26.75
CA ALA A 90 6.00 -7.31 -27.21
C ALA A 90 4.97 -6.69 -28.18
N SER A 91 4.58 -7.43 -29.21
CA SER A 91 3.39 -7.09 -29.98
C SER A 91 2.14 -7.20 -29.11
N VAL A 92 1.02 -6.63 -29.55
CA VAL A 92 -0.27 -6.69 -28.83
C VAL A 92 -0.69 -8.15 -28.55
N SER A 93 -0.50 -9.04 -29.54
CA SER A 93 -0.84 -10.46 -29.40
C SER A 93 0.02 -11.19 -28.40
N GLN A 94 1.35 -10.99 -28.45
CA GLN A 94 2.31 -11.58 -27.51
C GLN A 94 2.10 -11.06 -26.08
N PHE A 95 1.84 -9.77 -25.94
CA PHE A 95 1.58 -9.17 -24.63
C PHE A 95 0.33 -9.80 -23.99
N ARG A 96 -0.76 -9.93 -24.75
CA ARG A 96 -2.01 -10.56 -24.30
C ARG A 96 -1.83 -12.05 -23.99
N GLU A 97 -1.10 -12.77 -24.84
CA GLU A 97 -0.81 -14.19 -24.65
C GLU A 97 -0.02 -14.41 -23.34
N LEU A 98 1.00 -13.58 -23.08
CA LEU A 98 1.84 -13.69 -21.90
C LEU A 98 1.10 -13.33 -20.61
N THR A 99 0.34 -12.22 -20.62
CA THR A 99 -0.31 -11.67 -19.41
C THR A 99 -1.71 -12.23 -19.15
N GLY A 100 -2.35 -12.79 -20.17
CA GLY A 100 -3.74 -13.28 -20.12
C GLY A 100 -4.82 -12.19 -20.18
N TYR A 101 -4.45 -10.90 -20.34
CA TYR A 101 -5.39 -9.77 -20.43
C TYR A 101 -4.77 -8.60 -21.20
N GLU A 102 -5.62 -7.66 -21.59
CA GLU A 102 -5.16 -6.41 -22.19
C GLU A 102 -4.82 -5.38 -21.12
N VAL A 103 -3.61 -4.84 -21.16
CA VAL A 103 -3.23 -3.70 -20.32
C VAL A 103 -3.79 -2.43 -20.95
N VAL A 104 -4.55 -1.69 -20.16
CA VAL A 104 -5.28 -0.52 -20.65
C VAL A 104 -4.34 0.65 -20.93
N ARG A 105 -3.20 0.74 -20.25
CA ARG A 105 -2.21 1.84 -20.41
C ARG A 105 -0.80 1.42 -20.00
N GLY A 106 0.16 1.63 -20.88
CA GLY A 106 1.59 1.65 -20.59
C GLY A 106 2.23 0.27 -20.39
N ALA A 107 3.35 0.29 -19.72
CA ALA A 107 4.20 -0.86 -19.45
C ALA A 107 3.83 -1.58 -18.15
N LEU A 108 4.35 -2.81 -18.03
CA LEU A 108 4.49 -3.54 -16.76
C LEU A 108 5.96 -3.56 -16.37
N ALA A 109 6.27 -3.34 -15.10
CA ALA A 109 7.61 -3.53 -14.59
C ALA A 109 7.61 -4.47 -13.39
N CYS A 110 8.52 -5.41 -13.39
CA CYS A 110 8.82 -6.26 -12.24
C CYS A 110 9.88 -5.59 -11.40
N PHE A 111 9.62 -5.43 -10.13
CA PHE A 111 10.50 -4.77 -9.17
C PHE A 111 10.93 -5.71 -8.05
N GLU A 112 12.12 -5.49 -7.50
CA GLU A 112 12.48 -6.03 -6.19
C GLU A 112 11.62 -5.38 -5.12
N ARG A 113 11.18 -6.17 -4.13
CA ARG A 113 10.48 -5.59 -2.98
C ARG A 113 11.49 -4.85 -2.10
N PRO A 114 11.17 -3.63 -1.67
CA PRO A 114 11.95 -2.94 -0.65
C PRO A 114 11.98 -3.76 0.65
N ALA A 115 13.06 -3.61 1.41
CA ALA A 115 13.11 -4.15 2.76
C ALA A 115 11.94 -3.56 3.59
N PRO A 116 11.25 -4.37 4.40
CA PRO A 116 10.16 -3.88 5.24
C PRO A 116 10.70 -2.88 6.27
N LEU A 117 9.99 -1.77 6.46
CA LEU A 117 10.26 -0.84 7.55
C LEU A 117 9.76 -1.43 8.88
N ALA A 118 10.46 -1.13 9.97
CA ALA A 118 9.92 -1.37 11.30
C ALA A 118 8.86 -0.31 11.65
N VAL A 119 7.96 -0.65 12.57
CA VAL A 119 6.96 0.31 13.07
C VAL A 119 7.63 1.57 13.62
N ASP A 120 8.74 1.39 14.35
CA ASP A 120 9.48 2.50 14.95
C ASP A 120 10.06 3.45 13.89
N ASP A 121 10.49 2.95 12.73
CA ASP A 121 10.98 3.78 11.63
C ASP A 121 9.85 4.67 11.06
N VAL A 122 8.61 4.15 11.01
CA VAL A 122 7.46 4.90 10.49
C VAL A 122 6.97 5.95 11.48
N ILE A 123 6.95 5.65 12.79
CA ILE A 123 6.47 6.58 13.81
C ILE A 123 7.52 7.62 14.23
N ALA A 124 8.80 7.34 13.99
CA ALA A 124 9.89 8.27 14.31
C ALA A 124 9.76 9.55 13.45
N GLY A 125 9.54 10.69 14.11
CA GLY A 125 9.37 11.98 13.43
C GLY A 125 7.98 12.21 12.79
N ALA A 126 7.11 11.21 12.73
CA ALA A 126 5.75 11.36 12.22
C ALA A 126 4.87 12.14 13.20
N ARG A 127 3.95 12.91 12.65
CA ARG A 127 2.91 13.67 13.39
C ARG A 127 1.51 13.16 13.08
N ARG A 128 1.27 12.64 11.89
CA ARG A 128 -0.03 12.14 11.42
C ARG A 128 0.14 10.77 10.80
N ILE A 129 -0.35 9.73 11.45
CA ILE A 129 -0.29 8.37 10.93
C ILE A 129 -1.68 7.75 10.83
N ALA A 130 -1.86 6.85 9.85
CA ALA A 130 -3.03 6.00 9.76
C ALA A 130 -2.68 4.57 10.19
N ILE A 131 -3.60 3.91 10.88
CA ILE A 131 -3.50 2.50 11.22
C ILE A 131 -4.68 1.79 10.58
N LEU A 132 -4.39 0.81 9.72
CA LEU A 132 -5.40 0.06 9.00
C LEU A 132 -5.57 -1.31 9.66
N GLU A 133 -6.75 -1.56 10.20
CA GLU A 133 -7.09 -2.83 10.84
C GLU A 133 -7.89 -3.68 9.87
N ASP A 134 -7.29 -4.80 9.47
CA ASP A 134 -7.88 -5.89 8.68
C ASP A 134 -8.51 -5.45 7.34
N VAL A 135 -7.97 -4.42 6.73
CA VAL A 135 -8.41 -3.94 5.41
C VAL A 135 -7.95 -4.93 4.34
N THR A 136 -8.88 -5.79 3.90
CA THR A 136 -8.61 -6.88 2.94
C THR A 136 -9.07 -6.57 1.51
N ASN A 137 -9.65 -5.42 1.26
CA ASN A 137 -10.02 -4.98 -0.09
C ASN A 137 -8.89 -4.16 -0.72
N TYR A 138 -8.32 -4.65 -1.84
CA TYR A 138 -7.23 -3.97 -2.55
C TYR A 138 -7.58 -2.56 -3.02
N ALA A 139 -8.84 -2.34 -3.44
CA ALA A 139 -9.25 -1.03 -3.91
C ALA A 139 -9.32 -0.03 -2.76
N ASN A 140 -9.85 -0.44 -1.62
CA ASN A 140 -9.90 0.39 -0.41
C ASN A 140 -8.49 0.69 0.09
N MET A 141 -7.63 -0.33 0.20
CA MET A 141 -6.22 -0.15 0.57
C MET A 141 -5.52 0.88 -0.34
N GLY A 142 -5.63 0.70 -1.66
CA GLY A 142 -5.03 1.62 -2.63
C GLY A 142 -5.60 3.04 -2.56
N ALA A 143 -6.91 3.19 -2.37
CA ALA A 143 -7.57 4.50 -2.22
C ALA A 143 -7.15 5.20 -0.92
N ILE A 144 -7.00 4.45 0.19
CA ILE A 144 -6.52 4.98 1.47
C ILE A 144 -5.08 5.49 1.32
N PHE A 145 -4.17 4.71 0.72
CA PHE A 145 -2.79 5.17 0.49
C PHE A 145 -2.73 6.42 -0.40
N ARG A 146 -3.59 6.48 -1.42
CA ARG A 146 -3.69 7.68 -2.28
C ARG A 146 -4.16 8.90 -1.51
N SER A 147 -5.16 8.74 -0.65
CA SER A 147 -5.66 9.81 0.22
C SER A 147 -4.62 10.20 1.27
N ALA A 148 -3.92 9.23 1.87
CA ALA A 148 -2.85 9.48 2.82
C ALA A 148 -1.73 10.34 2.22
N ALA A 149 -1.24 9.99 1.01
CA ALA A 149 -0.24 10.77 0.30
C ALA A 149 -0.74 12.20 -0.05
N ALA A 150 -1.98 12.30 -0.53
CA ALA A 150 -2.54 13.59 -0.97
C ALA A 150 -2.85 14.54 0.19
N LEU A 151 -3.16 14.01 1.37
CA LEU A 151 -3.67 14.76 2.51
C LEU A 151 -2.67 14.86 3.67
N GLY A 152 -1.39 14.57 3.40
CA GLY A 152 -0.30 14.86 4.33
C GLY A 152 -0.23 13.92 5.54
N MET A 153 -0.53 12.62 5.34
CA MET A 153 -0.21 11.61 6.34
C MET A 153 1.27 11.25 6.23
N ASP A 154 1.96 11.21 7.36
CA ASP A 154 3.40 10.94 7.43
C ASP A 154 3.73 9.44 7.36
N GLY A 155 2.77 8.57 7.67
CA GLY A 155 2.95 7.13 7.62
C GLY A 155 1.66 6.33 7.73
N VAL A 156 1.76 5.06 7.34
CA VAL A 156 0.65 4.09 7.44
C VAL A 156 1.15 2.82 8.12
N LEU A 157 0.44 2.36 9.13
CA LEU A 157 0.65 1.05 9.74
C LEU A 157 -0.48 0.11 9.30
N VAL A 158 -0.14 -1.14 8.99
CA VAL A 158 -1.12 -2.15 8.57
C VAL A 158 -1.06 -3.37 9.48
N THR A 159 -2.21 -3.89 9.91
CA THR A 159 -2.24 -5.12 10.72
C THR A 159 -1.84 -6.35 9.90
N PRO A 160 -1.53 -7.49 10.53
CA PRO A 160 -1.11 -8.71 9.83
C PRO A 160 -2.12 -9.22 8.80
N ALA A 161 -3.42 -9.08 9.05
CA ALA A 161 -4.48 -9.53 8.15
C ALA A 161 -4.73 -8.59 6.96
N CYS A 162 -4.23 -7.37 6.99
CA CYS A 162 -4.33 -6.46 5.86
C CYS A 162 -3.66 -7.03 4.60
N HIS A 163 -4.24 -6.74 3.44
CA HIS A 163 -3.57 -7.00 2.17
C HIS A 163 -2.22 -6.26 2.09
N ASP A 164 -1.37 -6.75 1.21
CA ASP A 164 -0.06 -6.14 0.99
C ASP A 164 -0.20 -4.90 0.10
N PRO A 165 0.29 -3.72 0.52
CA PRO A 165 0.22 -2.49 -0.27
C PRO A 165 0.94 -2.56 -1.62
N TYR A 166 1.97 -3.41 -1.77
CA TYR A 166 2.68 -3.60 -3.03
C TYR A 166 2.01 -4.58 -3.99
N TYR A 167 0.88 -5.19 -3.62
CA TYR A 167 0.13 -5.99 -4.57
C TYR A 167 -0.33 -5.13 -5.74
N ARG A 168 -0.23 -5.69 -6.94
CA ARG A 168 -0.45 -5.01 -8.22
C ARG A 168 -1.70 -4.15 -8.25
N ARG A 169 -2.84 -4.70 -7.80
CA ARG A 169 -4.11 -3.97 -7.80
C ARG A 169 -4.09 -2.79 -6.83
N CYS A 170 -3.48 -2.94 -5.67
CA CYS A 170 -3.34 -1.88 -4.68
C CYS A 170 -2.43 -0.76 -5.19
N ALA A 171 -1.24 -1.10 -5.68
CA ALA A 171 -0.30 -0.14 -6.27
C ALA A 171 -0.92 0.64 -7.43
N ARG A 172 -1.72 -0.03 -8.29
CA ARG A 172 -2.44 0.61 -9.39
C ARG A 172 -3.52 1.57 -8.92
N VAL A 173 -4.39 1.15 -7.99
CA VAL A 173 -5.47 2.00 -7.46
C VAL A 173 -4.90 3.21 -6.72
N SER A 174 -3.82 3.03 -5.98
CA SER A 174 -3.12 4.14 -5.32
C SER A 174 -2.39 5.06 -6.30
N MET A 175 -2.33 4.70 -7.60
CA MET A 175 -1.50 5.38 -8.60
C MET A 175 -0.01 5.42 -8.19
N GLY A 176 0.46 4.42 -7.41
CA GLY A 176 1.81 4.36 -6.88
C GLY A 176 2.04 5.17 -5.58
N ALA A 177 1.00 5.71 -4.95
CA ALA A 177 1.16 6.42 -3.67
C ALA A 177 1.70 5.52 -2.54
N VAL A 178 1.59 4.21 -2.67
CA VAL A 178 2.22 3.22 -1.77
C VAL A 178 3.74 3.33 -1.69
N PHE A 179 4.39 4.00 -2.64
CA PHE A 179 5.83 4.28 -2.66
C PHE A 179 6.17 5.67 -2.09
N GLN A 180 5.16 6.52 -1.88
CA GLN A 180 5.35 7.91 -1.43
C GLN A 180 5.12 8.09 0.06
N VAL A 181 4.33 7.20 0.69
CA VAL A 181 4.04 7.23 2.12
C VAL A 181 4.73 6.04 2.77
N PRO A 182 5.63 6.26 3.75
CA PRO A 182 6.25 5.19 4.52
C PRO A 182 5.19 4.31 5.18
N TRP A 183 5.39 2.99 5.13
CA TRP A 183 4.47 2.09 5.79
C TRP A 183 5.18 0.88 6.40
N ALA A 184 4.62 0.36 7.49
CA ALA A 184 5.09 -0.85 8.13
C ALA A 184 3.93 -1.78 8.47
N ARG A 185 4.23 -3.09 8.52
CA ARG A 185 3.29 -4.09 9.04
C ARG A 185 3.52 -4.24 10.54
N ILE A 186 2.44 -4.17 11.31
CA ILE A 186 2.48 -4.41 12.75
C ILE A 186 2.81 -5.88 12.97
N GLU A 187 3.83 -6.14 13.77
CA GLU A 187 4.17 -7.49 14.22
C GLU A 187 3.36 -7.82 15.47
N THR A 188 2.82 -9.03 15.52
CA THR A 188 2.16 -9.57 16.71
C THR A 188 2.92 -10.77 17.21
N ALA A 189 2.95 -11.00 18.51
CA ALA A 189 3.72 -12.08 19.14
C ALA A 189 3.38 -13.48 18.57
N ASP A 190 2.17 -13.67 18.06
CA ASP A 190 1.70 -14.93 17.49
C ASP A 190 1.98 -15.10 15.98
N ALA A 191 2.63 -14.13 15.33
CA ALA A 191 2.95 -14.21 13.90
C ALA A 191 3.96 -15.32 13.54
N THR A 192 4.58 -15.96 14.55
CA THR A 192 5.53 -17.08 14.39
C THR A 192 4.86 -18.46 14.32
N ALA A 193 3.53 -18.55 14.44
CA ALA A 193 2.85 -19.84 14.33
C ALA A 193 2.83 -20.33 12.86
N GLU A 194 3.33 -21.53 12.63
CA GLU A 194 3.56 -22.23 11.35
C GLU A 194 2.30 -22.51 10.51
N SER A 195 1.16 -21.91 10.79
CA SER A 195 -0.06 -22.11 10.03
C SER A 195 -0.20 -20.99 8.98
N GLY A 196 -0.05 -21.32 7.72
CA GLY A 196 -0.18 -20.42 6.55
C GLY A 196 -1.58 -19.83 6.32
N ARG A 197 -2.34 -19.61 7.38
CA ARG A 197 -3.55 -18.80 7.46
C ARG A 197 -3.36 -17.75 8.53
N PRO A 198 -3.68 -16.46 8.28
CA PRO A 198 -3.89 -15.51 9.37
C PRO A 198 -5.07 -16.05 10.19
N SER A 199 -4.78 -16.71 11.30
CA SER A 199 -5.79 -17.09 12.25
C SER A 199 -6.17 -15.82 13.02
N GLY A 200 -7.38 -15.32 12.80
CA GLY A 200 -8.06 -14.34 13.62
C GLY A 200 -7.34 -12.99 13.78
N SER A 201 -8.11 -11.95 13.90
CA SER A 201 -7.65 -10.61 14.28
C SER A 201 -6.72 -10.71 15.49
N HIS A 202 -5.42 -10.61 15.24
CA HIS A 202 -4.45 -10.54 16.33
C HIS A 202 -4.64 -9.20 17.02
N ASP A 203 -4.89 -9.24 18.32
CA ASP A 203 -5.08 -8.06 19.15
C ASP A 203 -3.76 -7.26 19.23
N TRP A 204 -3.57 -6.37 18.28
CA TRP A 204 -2.38 -5.53 18.14
C TRP A 204 -2.40 -4.34 19.10
N ALA A 205 -3.61 -3.86 19.44
CA ALA A 205 -3.79 -2.60 20.13
C ALA A 205 -3.16 -2.56 21.54
N PRO A 206 -3.29 -3.60 22.39
CA PRO A 206 -2.65 -3.60 23.71
C PRO A 206 -1.13 -3.49 23.69
N SER A 207 -0.49 -3.93 22.60
CA SER A 207 0.98 -3.87 22.47
C SER A 207 1.45 -2.56 21.84
N LEU A 208 0.73 -2.02 20.84
CA LEU A 208 1.18 -0.87 20.08
C LEU A 208 0.66 0.47 20.64
N VAL A 209 -0.60 0.52 21.13
CA VAL A 209 -1.18 1.79 21.62
C VAL A 209 -0.35 2.42 22.76
N PRO A 210 0.12 1.67 23.77
CA PRO A 210 1.01 2.25 24.80
C PRO A 210 2.28 2.85 24.20
N ARG A 211 2.91 2.19 23.21
CA ARG A 211 4.11 2.70 22.52
C ARG A 211 3.83 3.99 21.75
N LEU A 212 2.67 4.08 21.11
CA LEU A 212 2.25 5.30 20.41
C LEU A 212 2.04 6.45 21.39
N ARG A 213 1.44 6.20 22.57
CA ARG A 213 1.29 7.21 23.62
C ARG A 213 2.65 7.67 24.15
N GLU A 214 3.58 6.76 24.40
CA GLU A 214 4.96 7.11 24.80
C GLU A 214 5.67 7.95 23.74
N ALA A 215 5.38 7.72 22.45
CA ALA A 215 5.87 8.53 21.33
C ALA A 215 5.11 9.87 21.15
N GLY A 216 4.11 10.15 22.02
CA GLY A 216 3.35 11.40 22.04
C GLY A 216 2.10 11.41 21.12
N PHE A 217 1.68 10.28 20.60
CA PHE A 217 0.46 10.21 19.77
C PHE A 217 -0.80 10.14 20.64
N VAL A 218 -1.80 10.92 20.25
CA VAL A 218 -3.20 10.69 20.61
C VAL A 218 -3.77 9.70 19.61
N THR A 219 -4.40 8.62 20.08
CA THR A 219 -4.97 7.56 19.25
C THR A 219 -6.48 7.72 19.12
N VAL A 220 -7.00 7.67 17.88
CA VAL A 220 -8.42 7.85 17.60
C VAL A 220 -8.96 6.69 16.76
N ALA A 221 -9.99 6.01 17.28
CA ALA A 221 -10.70 4.93 16.60
C ALA A 221 -11.85 5.51 15.77
N MET A 222 -11.85 5.27 14.45
CA MET A 222 -12.97 5.65 13.58
C MET A 222 -14.11 4.64 13.73
N ALA A 223 -15.02 4.89 14.66
CA ALA A 223 -16.13 3.98 14.96
C ALA A 223 -17.37 4.74 15.46
N LEU A 224 -18.52 4.09 15.37
CA LEU A 224 -19.79 4.65 15.86
C LEU A 224 -20.08 4.10 17.26
N ARG A 225 -19.93 4.93 18.28
CA ARG A 225 -20.23 4.65 19.68
C ARG A 225 -21.01 5.82 20.28
N GLU A 226 -21.71 5.59 21.40
CA GLU A 226 -22.50 6.63 22.07
C GLU A 226 -21.66 7.83 22.53
N ASP A 227 -20.43 7.58 22.94
CA ASP A 227 -19.45 8.57 23.41
C ASP A 227 -18.53 9.13 22.32
N SER A 228 -18.77 8.79 21.06
CA SER A 228 -17.94 9.25 19.95
C SER A 228 -18.00 10.78 19.78
N ILE A 229 -16.84 11.38 19.56
CA ILE A 229 -16.69 12.80 19.26
C ILE A 229 -16.66 13.04 17.75
N GLY A 230 -16.98 14.24 17.32
CA GLY A 230 -16.86 14.62 15.90
C GLY A 230 -15.44 14.90 15.47
N LEU A 231 -15.13 14.77 14.18
CA LEU A 231 -13.81 15.07 13.60
C LEU A 231 -13.30 16.51 13.90
N ARG A 232 -14.19 17.44 14.15
CA ARG A 232 -13.86 18.86 14.47
C ARG A 232 -13.74 19.14 15.97
N ASP A 233 -13.67 18.11 16.78
CA ASP A 233 -13.50 18.32 18.23
C ASP A 233 -12.16 19.01 18.50
N PRO A 234 -12.14 20.08 19.33
CA PRO A 234 -10.91 20.85 19.62
C PRO A 234 -9.76 20.00 20.18
N ARG A 235 -10.07 18.88 20.85
CA ARG A 235 -9.05 17.95 21.39
C ARG A 235 -8.20 17.34 20.27
N LEU A 236 -8.81 17.02 19.11
CA LEU A 236 -8.10 16.46 17.97
C LEU A 236 -7.22 17.50 17.29
N ALA A 237 -7.73 18.71 17.14
CA ALA A 237 -6.97 19.84 16.56
C ALA A 237 -5.76 20.25 17.43
N ALA A 238 -5.88 20.11 18.75
CA ALA A 238 -4.82 20.40 19.71
C ALA A 238 -3.75 19.32 19.79
N ALA A 239 -3.99 18.10 19.29
CA ALA A 239 -3.04 17.00 19.33
C ALA A 239 -1.85 17.29 18.42
N GLU A 240 -0.66 17.34 19.01
CA GLU A 240 0.58 17.51 18.24
C GLU A 240 0.82 16.32 17.32
N LYS A 241 0.59 15.11 17.82
CA LYS A 241 0.67 13.86 17.06
C LYS A 241 -0.63 13.08 17.15
N LEU A 242 -1.09 12.56 16.01
CA LEU A 242 -2.37 11.85 15.92
C LEU A 242 -2.23 10.55 15.12
N ALA A 243 -2.74 9.45 15.68
CA ALA A 243 -2.84 8.16 15.03
C ALA A 243 -4.31 7.82 14.79
N ILE A 244 -4.71 7.73 13.52
CA ILE A 244 -6.09 7.50 13.09
C ILE A 244 -6.27 6.02 12.75
N VAL A 245 -7.10 5.30 13.49
CA VAL A 245 -7.36 3.87 13.31
C VAL A 245 -8.62 3.67 12.49
N LEU A 246 -8.51 2.91 11.41
CA LEU A 246 -9.55 2.63 10.43
C LEU A 246 -9.75 1.11 10.31
N GLY A 247 -10.96 0.64 10.51
CA GLY A 247 -11.31 -0.78 10.44
C GLY A 247 -11.74 -1.25 9.06
N THR A 248 -11.97 -2.56 8.97
CA THR A 248 -12.50 -3.18 7.75
C THR A 248 -13.95 -2.81 7.48
N GLU A 249 -14.41 -3.07 6.24
CA GLU A 249 -15.83 -2.94 5.89
C GLU A 249 -16.65 -4.08 6.52
N GLY A 250 -17.79 -3.74 7.06
CA GLY A 250 -18.74 -4.67 7.70
C GLY A 250 -18.51 -4.75 9.20
N ASP A 251 -17.48 -5.43 9.67
CA ASP A 251 -17.23 -5.65 11.10
C ASP A 251 -16.63 -4.43 11.82
N GLY A 252 -16.03 -3.50 11.08
CA GLY A 252 -15.42 -2.29 11.64
C GLY A 252 -14.11 -2.58 12.38
N LEU A 253 -13.90 -1.92 13.51
CA LEU A 253 -12.77 -2.12 14.42
C LEU A 253 -13.15 -3.12 15.52
N LEU A 254 -12.15 -3.86 16.02
CA LEU A 254 -12.33 -4.69 17.21
C LEU A 254 -12.70 -3.84 18.42
N ASP A 255 -13.52 -4.39 19.32
CA ASP A 255 -13.87 -3.72 20.57
C ASP A 255 -12.62 -3.41 21.40
N SER A 256 -11.68 -4.34 21.47
CA SER A 256 -10.40 -4.15 22.16
C SER A 256 -9.57 -3.00 21.57
N THR A 257 -9.64 -2.79 20.25
CA THR A 257 -8.98 -1.67 19.59
C THR A 257 -9.65 -0.34 19.96
N ILE A 258 -10.98 -0.31 19.93
CA ILE A 258 -11.75 0.88 20.30
C ILE A 258 -11.49 1.27 21.76
N GLU A 259 -11.54 0.29 22.68
CA GLU A 259 -11.28 0.50 24.11
C GLU A 259 -9.85 0.94 24.43
N ALA A 260 -8.88 0.49 23.64
CA ALA A 260 -7.48 0.88 23.80
C ALA A 260 -7.19 2.32 23.35
N CYS A 261 -7.94 2.87 22.39
CA CYS A 261 -7.73 4.21 21.86
C CYS A 261 -8.14 5.30 22.85
N ASP A 262 -7.55 6.50 22.71
CA ASP A 262 -7.84 7.64 23.59
C ASP A 262 -9.22 8.24 23.31
N HIS A 263 -9.67 8.21 22.06
CA HIS A 263 -10.98 8.71 21.64
C HIS A 263 -11.58 7.83 20.55
N THR A 264 -12.90 7.75 20.56
CA THR A 264 -13.70 7.26 19.44
C THR A 264 -14.22 8.45 18.65
N VAL A 265 -14.07 8.39 17.33
CA VAL A 265 -14.39 9.51 16.44
C VAL A 265 -15.36 9.06 15.36
N LEU A 266 -16.38 9.86 15.07
CA LEU A 266 -17.36 9.58 14.04
C LEU A 266 -17.42 10.66 12.97
N VAL A 267 -17.80 10.25 11.77
CA VAL A 267 -18.30 11.12 10.71
C VAL A 267 -19.81 11.19 10.87
N PRO A 268 -20.43 12.36 11.11
CA PRO A 268 -21.90 12.47 11.21
C PRO A 268 -22.58 12.00 9.93
N MET A 269 -23.56 11.11 10.06
CA MET A 269 -24.32 10.55 8.96
C MET A 269 -25.74 11.11 8.92
N ALA A 270 -26.32 11.18 7.73
CA ALA A 270 -27.72 11.54 7.51
C ALA A 270 -28.51 10.33 7.01
N HIS A 271 -29.82 10.43 6.98
CA HIS A 271 -30.74 9.45 6.39
C HIS A 271 -30.60 8.00 6.94
N GLN A 272 -30.22 7.84 8.20
CA GLN A 272 -30.04 6.54 8.84
C GLN A 272 -29.00 5.64 8.13
N VAL A 273 -27.99 6.25 7.52
CA VAL A 273 -26.83 5.51 6.99
C VAL A 273 -25.89 5.21 8.15
N ASP A 274 -25.57 3.94 8.35
CA ASP A 274 -24.77 3.50 9.51
C ASP A 274 -23.26 3.70 9.31
N SER A 275 -22.77 3.60 8.06
CA SER A 275 -21.33 3.71 7.77
C SER A 275 -21.05 4.19 6.37
N LEU A 276 -19.83 4.70 6.14
CA LEU A 276 -19.24 4.96 4.84
C LEU A 276 -18.27 3.84 4.46
N ASN A 277 -18.03 3.69 3.16
CA ASN A 277 -16.89 2.93 2.69
C ASN A 277 -15.60 3.42 3.41
N VAL A 278 -14.75 2.51 3.85
CA VAL A 278 -13.57 2.85 4.68
C VAL A 278 -12.62 3.82 3.98
N ALA A 279 -12.46 3.75 2.66
CA ALA A 279 -11.62 4.69 1.92
C ALA A 279 -12.23 6.10 1.87
N ALA A 280 -13.56 6.20 1.82
CA ALA A 280 -14.25 7.48 1.92
C ALA A 280 -14.13 8.09 3.33
N ALA A 281 -14.34 7.27 4.37
CA ALA A 281 -14.14 7.68 5.75
C ALA A 281 -12.69 8.13 6.00
N ALA A 282 -11.71 7.40 5.49
CA ALA A 282 -10.29 7.76 5.54
C ALA A 282 -10.03 9.11 4.88
N ALA A 283 -10.54 9.35 3.67
CA ALA A 283 -10.35 10.62 2.97
C ALA A 283 -10.92 11.82 3.74
N ILE A 284 -12.09 11.67 4.36
CA ILE A 284 -12.71 12.70 5.20
C ILE A 284 -11.86 12.95 6.45
N ALA A 285 -11.46 11.89 7.14
CA ALA A 285 -10.64 12.00 8.35
C ALA A 285 -9.26 12.63 8.05
N PHE A 286 -8.60 12.23 6.96
CA PHE A 286 -7.31 12.80 6.57
C PHE A 286 -7.43 14.24 6.09
N TRP A 287 -8.54 14.62 5.43
CA TRP A 287 -8.80 16.01 5.07
C TRP A 287 -8.93 16.90 6.30
N GLU A 288 -9.68 16.47 7.31
CA GLU A 288 -9.93 17.28 8.51
C GLU A 288 -8.74 17.27 9.49
N LEU A 289 -8.01 16.14 9.59
CA LEU A 289 -7.01 15.90 10.63
C LEU A 289 -5.57 15.78 10.11
N GLY A 290 -5.37 15.71 8.79
CA GLY A 290 -4.05 15.60 8.16
C GLY A 290 -3.28 16.91 8.14
N SER A 291 -1.99 16.86 7.83
CA SER A 291 -1.11 18.03 7.81
C SER A 291 -1.38 18.98 6.63
N ALA A 292 -1.98 18.50 5.54
CA ALA A 292 -2.28 19.32 4.35
C ALA A 292 -3.39 20.38 4.59
N SER A 293 -4.23 20.19 5.62
CA SER A 293 -5.27 21.16 5.99
C SER A 293 -4.74 22.43 6.68
N GLN A 294 -3.42 22.51 6.87
CA GLN A 294 -2.76 23.65 7.53
C GLN A 294 -2.01 24.60 6.55
N ILE A 295 -2.25 24.46 5.23
CA ILE A 295 -1.67 25.33 4.19
C ILE A 295 -2.62 26.47 3.88
#